data_8ecba72d72b40708b8c2d5021f547e8a
#
_entry.id   8ecba72d72b40708b8c2d5021f547e8a
#
_cell.length_a   1.000
_cell.length_b   1.000
_cell.length_c   1.000
_cell.angle_alpha   90.00
_cell.angle_beta   90.00
_cell.angle_gamma   90.00
#
_symmetry.space_group_name_H-M   'P 1'
#
loop_
_entity.id
_entity.type
_entity.pdbx_description
1 polymer ?
#
loop_
_entity_poly.entity_id
_entity_poly.type
_entity_poly.pdbx_seq_one_letter_code
_entity_poly.pdbx_strand_id
1 'polypeptide(L)'
;MPRNLLPAFRSDFEAPRASNVILIFARFYSSFFATPIWVVNDVVNYTLSGQVWIGFPFQIEFLEDSDKPPRGKITVENVDTTMGEAVRNLSFSPSLDLTVYASSDWNTVIDVPSNSRLPVGTPTVEYAALALQLWDVTITSQTIEASFGPPDISQEFWPQTRCTQNFTPGLFR
;
A
#
# COMPACT_ATOMS: atom_id res chain seq x y z
N MET A 1 -7.15 16.41 -2.16
CA MET A 1 -7.49 16.26 -3.60
C MET A 1 -8.77 15.44 -3.70
N PRO A 2 -9.77 15.86 -4.46
CA PRO A 2 -10.97 15.04 -4.62
C PRO A 2 -10.56 13.73 -5.30
N ARG A 3 -10.89 12.61 -4.68
CA ARG A 3 -10.66 11.28 -5.23
C ARG A 3 -11.55 11.11 -6.46
N ASN A 4 -10.94 11.06 -7.62
CA ASN A 4 -11.66 10.90 -8.88
C ASN A 4 -11.92 9.41 -9.14
N LEU A 5 -12.82 8.81 -8.34
CA LEU A 5 -13.26 7.43 -8.51
C LEU A 5 -14.15 7.33 -9.76
N LEU A 6 -14.04 6.23 -10.49
CA LEU A 6 -14.94 5.96 -11.60
C LEU A 6 -16.40 5.95 -11.13
N PRO A 7 -17.35 6.53 -11.91
CA PRO A 7 -18.75 6.64 -11.49
C PRO A 7 -19.39 5.29 -11.11
N ALA A 8 -19.06 4.21 -11.82
CA ALA A 8 -19.55 2.88 -11.52
C ALA A 8 -19.08 2.37 -10.15
N PHE A 9 -17.80 2.59 -9.83
CA PHE A 9 -17.22 2.20 -8.56
C PHE A 9 -17.78 3.03 -7.39
N ARG A 10 -18.00 4.33 -7.62
CA ARG A 10 -18.65 5.20 -6.64
C ARG A 10 -20.08 4.76 -6.35
N SER A 11 -20.85 4.38 -7.37
CA SER A 11 -22.23 3.89 -7.19
C SER A 11 -22.28 2.59 -6.39
N ASP A 12 -21.29 1.70 -6.52
CA ASP A 12 -21.20 0.47 -5.74
C ASP A 12 -20.90 0.76 -4.25
N PHE A 13 -20.10 1.78 -3.95
CA PHE A 13 -19.88 2.23 -2.56
C PHE A 13 -21.13 2.78 -1.88
N GLU A 14 -21.97 3.47 -2.65
CA GLU A 14 -23.19 4.11 -2.16
C GLU A 14 -24.39 3.15 -2.16
N ALA A 15 -24.26 2.00 -2.81
CA ALA A 15 -25.34 1.02 -2.94
C ALA A 15 -25.55 0.23 -1.63
N PRO A 16 -26.80 -0.03 -1.21
CA PRO A 16 -27.09 -0.87 -0.04
C PRO A 16 -26.61 -2.32 -0.20
N ARG A 17 -26.37 -2.76 -1.43
CA ARG A 17 -25.73 -4.03 -1.78
C ARG A 17 -24.74 -3.74 -2.90
N ALA A 18 -23.47 -3.73 -2.57
CA ALA A 18 -22.41 -3.63 -3.56
C ALA A 18 -22.40 -4.92 -4.41
N SER A 19 -22.37 -4.77 -5.72
CA SER A 19 -22.20 -5.90 -6.66
C SER A 19 -20.75 -6.34 -6.75
N ASN A 20 -19.83 -5.45 -6.47
CA ASN A 20 -18.37 -5.68 -6.51
C ASN A 20 -17.76 -5.59 -5.12
N VAL A 21 -16.83 -6.49 -4.84
CA VAL A 21 -15.97 -6.43 -3.67
C VAL A 21 -14.73 -5.62 -4.03
N ILE A 22 -14.28 -4.82 -3.10
CA ILE A 22 -13.06 -4.04 -3.24
C ILE A 22 -11.88 -4.93 -2.92
N LEU A 23 -10.97 -5.06 -3.88
CA LEU A 23 -9.71 -5.75 -3.70
C LEU A 23 -8.59 -4.74 -3.53
N ILE A 24 -7.88 -4.83 -2.43
CA ILE A 24 -6.75 -3.97 -2.11
C ILE A 24 -5.47 -4.78 -2.25
N PHE A 25 -4.63 -4.35 -3.17
CA PHE A 25 -3.33 -4.93 -3.44
C PHE A 25 -2.27 -4.10 -2.75
N ALA A 26 -1.49 -4.72 -1.86
CA ALA A 26 -0.43 -4.07 -1.11
C ALA A 26 0.93 -4.69 -1.46
N ARG A 27 1.86 -3.86 -1.93
CA ARG A 27 3.24 -4.25 -2.20
C ARG A 27 4.16 -3.61 -1.18
N PHE A 28 4.79 -4.45 -0.36
CA PHE A 28 5.83 -4.01 0.57
C PHE A 28 7.20 -4.23 -0.05
N TYR A 29 8.02 -3.21 -0.04
CA TYR A 29 9.37 -3.29 -0.57
C TYR A 29 10.34 -2.44 0.25
N SER A 30 11.59 -2.86 0.23
CA SER A 30 12.70 -2.16 0.88
C SER A 30 13.97 -2.54 0.14
N SER A 31 15.01 -1.70 0.25
CA SER A 31 16.35 -2.03 -0.26
C SER A 31 16.97 -3.27 0.40
N PHE A 32 16.41 -3.71 1.53
CA PHE A 32 16.85 -4.88 2.29
C PHE A 32 16.08 -6.16 1.96
N PHE A 33 14.96 -6.04 1.27
CA PHE A 33 14.23 -7.22 0.79
C PHE A 33 14.85 -7.73 -0.52
N ALA A 34 15.19 -9.01 -0.56
CA ALA A 34 15.63 -9.65 -1.80
C ALA A 34 14.52 -9.60 -2.87
N THR A 35 13.26 -9.73 -2.44
CA THR A 35 12.06 -9.65 -3.27
C THR A 35 10.97 -8.89 -2.54
N PRO A 36 10.17 -8.04 -3.23
CA PRO A 36 9.00 -7.42 -2.64
C PRO A 36 7.99 -8.46 -2.15
N ILE A 37 7.23 -8.12 -1.12
CA ILE A 37 6.11 -8.92 -0.62
C ILE A 37 4.83 -8.39 -1.27
N TRP A 38 4.08 -9.28 -1.91
CA TRP A 38 2.88 -8.99 -2.66
C TRP A 38 1.68 -9.64 -1.99
N VAL A 39 0.76 -8.85 -1.45
CA VAL A 39 -0.43 -9.35 -0.75
C VAL A 39 -1.70 -8.67 -1.24
N VAL A 40 -2.81 -9.36 -1.09
CA VAL A 40 -4.15 -8.85 -1.41
C VAL A 40 -5.09 -9.16 -0.23
N ASN A 41 -6.02 -8.26 0.04
CA ASN A 41 -6.97 -8.36 1.16
C ASN A 41 -8.10 -9.38 0.92
N ASP A 42 -7.75 -10.57 0.45
CA ASP A 42 -8.68 -11.69 0.24
C ASP A 42 -8.02 -12.96 0.77
N VAL A 43 -8.79 -14.04 0.87
CA VAL A 43 -8.32 -15.38 1.24
C VAL A 43 -7.75 -16.15 0.04
N VAL A 44 -7.96 -15.67 -1.18
CA VAL A 44 -7.56 -16.29 -2.44
C VAL A 44 -6.41 -15.51 -3.05
N ASN A 45 -5.47 -16.24 -3.67
CA ASN A 45 -4.39 -15.60 -4.42
C ASN A 45 -4.90 -15.01 -5.74
N TYR A 46 -4.21 -13.99 -6.20
CA TYR A 46 -4.49 -13.31 -7.46
C TYR A 46 -3.24 -13.18 -8.31
N THR A 47 -3.37 -13.34 -9.62
CA THR A 47 -2.26 -13.08 -10.54
C THR A 47 -2.48 -11.75 -11.24
N LEU A 48 -1.50 -10.86 -11.15
CA LEU A 48 -1.49 -9.57 -11.83
C LEU A 48 -0.13 -9.34 -12.49
N SER A 49 -0.14 -9.06 -13.78
CA SER A 49 1.09 -8.81 -14.57
C SER A 49 2.16 -9.91 -14.45
N GLY A 50 1.73 -11.18 -14.34
CA GLY A 50 2.63 -12.32 -14.18
C GLY A 50 3.16 -12.54 -12.75
N GLN A 51 2.80 -11.68 -11.81
CA GLN A 51 3.15 -11.81 -10.40
C GLN A 51 1.97 -12.37 -9.61
N VAL A 52 2.24 -13.37 -8.76
CA VAL A 52 1.24 -13.90 -7.83
C VAL A 52 1.21 -13.03 -6.58
N TRP A 53 0.02 -12.55 -6.24
CA TRP A 53 -0.30 -11.82 -5.03
C TRP A 53 -0.94 -12.79 -4.04
N ILE A 54 -0.38 -12.88 -2.87
CA ILE A 54 -0.81 -13.84 -1.85
C ILE A 54 -2.07 -13.30 -1.17
N GLY A 55 -3.12 -14.11 -1.14
CA GLY A 55 -4.32 -13.82 -0.37
C GLY A 55 -3.99 -13.80 1.12
N PHE A 56 -4.13 -12.62 1.73
CA PHE A 56 -3.84 -12.41 3.13
C PHE A 56 -4.81 -11.37 3.70
N PRO A 57 -5.68 -11.74 4.64
CA PRO A 57 -6.66 -10.81 5.19
C PRO A 57 -5.97 -9.70 5.99
N PHE A 58 -6.20 -8.47 5.60
CA PHE A 58 -5.76 -7.27 6.31
C PHE A 58 -6.81 -6.17 6.23
N GLN A 59 -6.78 -5.24 7.15
CA GLN A 59 -7.63 -4.07 7.17
C GLN A 59 -6.80 -2.82 6.88
N ILE A 60 -7.37 -1.91 6.11
CA ILE A 60 -6.75 -0.62 5.78
C ILE A 60 -7.71 0.51 6.11
N GLU A 61 -7.20 1.48 6.84
CA GLU A 61 -7.76 2.82 6.93
C GLU A 61 -7.00 3.69 5.93
N PHE A 62 -7.70 4.14 4.89
CA PHE A 62 -7.09 4.95 3.85
C PHE A 62 -6.68 6.32 4.38
N LEU A 63 -5.79 6.98 3.63
CA LEU A 63 -5.31 8.32 3.92
C LEU A 63 -6.48 9.28 4.12
N GLU A 64 -6.51 9.98 5.24
CA GLU A 64 -7.50 11.01 5.52
C GLU A 64 -7.18 12.28 4.74
N ASP A 65 -8.23 12.91 4.19
CA ASP A 65 -8.12 14.22 3.55
C ASP A 65 -8.40 15.29 4.62
N SER A 66 -7.37 15.65 5.37
CA SER A 66 -7.42 16.65 6.44
C SER A 66 -6.34 17.70 6.25
N ASP A 67 -6.38 18.79 7.04
CA ASP A 67 -5.33 19.82 7.06
C ASP A 67 -3.98 19.32 7.59
N LYS A 68 -3.94 18.10 8.10
CA LYS A 68 -2.72 17.43 8.55
C LYS A 68 -2.15 16.56 7.43
N PRO A 69 -0.85 16.23 7.48
CA PRO A 69 -0.27 15.25 6.54
C PRO A 69 -1.12 13.97 6.52
N PRO A 70 -1.54 13.52 5.32
CA PRO A 70 -2.44 12.39 5.21
C PRO A 70 -1.78 11.13 5.78
N ARG A 71 -2.50 10.48 6.70
CA ARG A 71 -2.04 9.24 7.35
C ARG A 71 -3.09 8.16 7.16
N GLY A 72 -2.64 6.95 6.95
CA GLY A 72 -3.47 5.75 6.94
C GLY A 72 -2.92 4.75 7.95
N LYS A 73 -3.70 3.72 8.21
CA LYS A 73 -3.31 2.61 9.10
C LYS A 73 -3.54 1.29 8.39
N ILE A 74 -2.61 0.37 8.53
CA ILE A 74 -2.77 -1.01 8.12
C ILE A 74 -2.73 -1.90 9.35
N THR A 75 -3.68 -2.81 9.45
CA THR A 75 -3.75 -3.82 10.52
C THR A 75 -3.80 -5.19 9.88
N VAL A 76 -2.86 -6.02 10.23
CA VAL A 76 -2.69 -7.37 9.71
C VAL A 76 -2.84 -8.36 10.86
N GLU A 77 -3.61 -9.42 10.67
CA GLU A 77 -3.70 -10.48 11.66
C GLU A 77 -2.38 -11.29 11.66
N ASN A 78 -1.75 -11.38 12.83
CA ASN A 78 -0.50 -12.12 12.99
C ASN A 78 -0.78 -13.60 13.28
N VAL A 79 -1.38 -14.28 12.29
CA VAL A 79 -1.72 -15.71 12.41
C VAL A 79 -0.48 -16.59 12.38
N ASP A 80 0.59 -16.13 11.70
CA ASP A 80 1.86 -16.81 11.60
C ASP A 80 3.00 -15.90 12.10
N THR A 81 3.78 -16.37 13.06
CA THR A 81 4.91 -15.64 13.65
C THR A 81 5.98 -15.23 12.65
N THR A 82 6.02 -15.88 11.48
CA THR A 82 6.99 -15.63 10.41
C THR A 82 6.93 -14.18 9.90
N MET A 83 5.73 -13.61 9.77
CA MET A 83 5.55 -12.22 9.36
C MET A 83 6.07 -11.26 10.42
N GLY A 84 5.77 -11.53 11.69
CA GLY A 84 6.26 -10.73 12.82
C GLY A 84 7.78 -10.74 12.93
N GLU A 85 8.44 -11.86 12.66
CA GLU A 85 9.90 -11.97 12.63
C GLU A 85 10.51 -11.22 11.45
N ALA A 86 9.90 -11.32 10.27
CA ALA A 86 10.34 -10.56 9.10
C ALA A 86 10.30 -9.05 9.36
N VAL A 87 9.22 -8.56 9.99
CA VAL A 87 9.06 -7.14 10.32
C VAL A 87 10.03 -6.69 11.43
N ARG A 88 10.28 -7.51 12.45
CA ARG A 88 11.26 -7.20 13.52
C ARG A 88 12.68 -7.06 13.03
N ASN A 89 13.04 -7.78 11.98
CA ASN A 89 14.37 -7.72 11.38
C ASN A 89 14.57 -6.52 10.46
N LEU A 90 13.53 -5.69 10.26
CA LEU A 90 13.64 -4.48 9.46
C LEU A 90 14.35 -3.38 10.24
N SER A 91 15.58 -3.08 9.87
CA SER A 91 16.34 -1.94 10.41
C SER A 91 15.88 -0.59 9.87
N PHE A 92 15.00 -0.57 8.86
CA PHE A 92 14.53 0.64 8.18
C PHE A 92 13.04 0.51 7.83
N SER A 93 12.37 1.65 7.75
CA SER A 93 10.97 1.73 7.36
C SER A 93 10.77 1.22 5.94
N PRO A 94 9.98 0.15 5.73
CA PRO A 94 9.66 -0.32 4.39
C PRO A 94 8.76 0.68 3.66
N SER A 95 8.79 0.62 2.34
CA SER A 95 7.86 1.35 1.48
C SER A 95 6.67 0.48 1.13
N LEU A 96 5.54 1.13 0.92
CA LEU A 96 4.25 0.51 0.61
C LEU A 96 3.65 1.14 -0.64
N ASP A 97 3.25 0.31 -1.59
CA ASP A 97 2.37 0.71 -2.67
C ASP A 97 1.01 0.06 -2.48
N LEU A 98 -0.04 0.85 -2.58
CA LEU A 98 -1.42 0.40 -2.51
C LEU A 98 -2.10 0.62 -3.85
N THR A 99 -2.75 -0.41 -4.36
CA THR A 99 -3.62 -0.31 -5.55
C THR A 99 -4.95 -0.97 -5.27
N VAL A 100 -6.01 -0.36 -5.72
CA VAL A 100 -7.39 -0.82 -5.49
C VAL A 100 -8.02 -1.19 -6.83
N TYR A 101 -8.67 -2.32 -6.86
CA TYR A 101 -9.35 -2.87 -8.02
C TYR A 101 -10.75 -3.36 -7.64
N ALA A 102 -11.62 -3.51 -8.64
CA ALA A 102 -12.91 -4.15 -8.48
C ALA A 102 -12.77 -5.68 -8.64
N SER A 103 -13.52 -6.46 -7.85
CA SER A 103 -13.50 -7.93 -7.94
C SER A 103 -14.01 -8.46 -9.27
N SER A 104 -14.82 -7.67 -9.99
CA SER A 104 -15.32 -8.01 -11.34
C SER A 104 -14.21 -8.15 -12.39
N ASP A 105 -13.04 -7.60 -12.13
CA ASP A 105 -11.90 -7.65 -13.05
C ASP A 105 -11.17 -9.01 -13.02
N TRP A 106 -11.59 -9.93 -12.15
CA TRP A 106 -11.02 -11.28 -12.05
C TRP A 106 -12.02 -12.38 -12.26
N ASN A 107 -11.56 -13.50 -12.77
CA ASN A 107 -12.35 -14.71 -12.88
C ASN A 107 -12.81 -15.19 -11.50
N THR A 108 -14.03 -15.69 -11.42
CA THR A 108 -14.56 -16.30 -10.20
C THR A 108 -13.95 -17.67 -9.92
N VAL A 109 -13.43 -18.33 -10.96
CA VAL A 109 -12.81 -19.66 -10.90
C VAL A 109 -11.32 -19.51 -10.63
N ILE A 110 -10.81 -20.32 -9.69
CA ILE A 110 -9.38 -20.40 -9.38
C ILE A 110 -8.70 -21.23 -10.46
N ASP A 111 -7.64 -20.69 -11.03
CA ASP A 111 -6.78 -21.42 -11.96
C ASP A 111 -5.94 -22.45 -11.21
N VAL A 112 -6.07 -23.71 -11.56
CA VAL A 112 -5.46 -24.84 -10.83
C VAL A 112 -3.92 -24.80 -10.84
N PRO A 113 -3.24 -24.49 -11.96
CA PRO A 113 -1.79 -24.43 -11.98
C PRO A 113 -1.18 -23.34 -11.09
N SER A 114 -1.79 -22.17 -11.06
CA SER A 114 -1.29 -21.01 -10.31
C SER A 114 -1.90 -20.90 -8.90
N ASN A 115 -2.94 -21.66 -8.60
CA ASN A 115 -3.76 -21.56 -7.39
C ASN A 115 -4.18 -20.11 -7.11
N SER A 116 -4.55 -19.38 -8.16
CA SER A 116 -4.87 -17.97 -8.11
C SER A 116 -6.00 -17.62 -9.08
N ARG A 117 -6.66 -16.48 -8.86
CA ARG A 117 -7.61 -15.92 -9.83
C ARG A 117 -6.85 -15.12 -10.89
N LEU A 118 -7.20 -15.38 -12.12
CA LEU A 118 -6.63 -14.67 -13.28
C LEU A 118 -7.51 -13.47 -13.64
N PRO A 119 -6.93 -12.37 -14.15
CA PRO A 119 -7.69 -11.20 -14.57
C PRO A 119 -8.51 -11.49 -15.84
N VAL A 120 -9.68 -10.86 -15.94
CA VAL A 120 -10.50 -10.83 -17.14
C VAL A 120 -10.12 -9.62 -17.97
N GLY A 121 -9.11 -9.76 -18.83
CA GLY A 121 -8.58 -8.64 -19.60
C GLY A 121 -7.55 -7.83 -18.81
N THR A 122 -7.57 -6.52 -18.99
CA THR A 122 -6.69 -5.60 -18.26
C THR A 122 -7.46 -4.99 -17.08
N PRO A 123 -7.11 -5.31 -15.83
CA PRO A 123 -7.79 -4.75 -14.67
C PRO A 123 -7.66 -3.23 -14.62
N THR A 124 -8.73 -2.58 -14.20
CA THR A 124 -8.76 -1.12 -14.07
C THR A 124 -8.35 -0.70 -12.66
N VAL A 125 -7.34 0.15 -12.56
CA VAL A 125 -6.92 0.73 -11.28
C VAL A 125 -7.93 1.78 -10.86
N GLU A 126 -8.67 1.54 -9.78
CA GLU A 126 -9.65 2.47 -9.23
C GLU A 126 -8.99 3.54 -8.34
N TYR A 127 -7.99 3.14 -7.59
CA TYR A 127 -7.20 4.02 -6.74
C TYR A 127 -5.77 3.50 -6.64
N ALA A 128 -4.81 4.41 -6.62
CA ALA A 128 -3.42 4.07 -6.36
C ALA A 128 -2.78 5.10 -5.43
N ALA A 129 -2.05 4.61 -4.44
CA ALA A 129 -1.19 5.39 -3.57
C ALA A 129 0.17 4.70 -3.54
N LEU A 130 1.17 5.34 -4.12
CA LEU A 130 2.48 4.77 -4.36
C LEU A 130 3.55 5.45 -3.50
N ALA A 131 4.64 4.73 -3.25
CA ALA A 131 5.80 5.23 -2.51
C ALA A 131 5.46 5.76 -1.10
N LEU A 132 4.48 5.14 -0.45
CA LEU A 132 4.16 5.42 0.94
C LEU A 132 5.25 4.85 1.84
N GLN A 133 5.54 5.52 2.94
CA GLN A 133 6.42 5.00 3.98
C GLN A 133 5.61 4.44 5.13
N LEU A 134 6.09 3.36 5.75
CA LEU A 134 5.51 2.83 6.97
C LEU A 134 6.32 3.32 8.17
N TRP A 135 5.61 3.64 9.25
CA TRP A 135 6.17 3.98 10.55
C TRP A 135 5.27 3.49 11.67
N ASP A 136 5.72 3.63 12.92
CA ASP A 136 4.99 3.25 14.12
C ASP A 136 4.51 1.79 14.09
N VAL A 137 5.40 0.87 13.66
CA VAL A 137 5.05 -0.53 13.56
C VAL A 137 4.97 -1.15 14.95
N THR A 138 3.78 -1.59 15.33
CA THR A 138 3.50 -2.29 16.59
C THR A 138 3.18 -3.75 16.31
N ILE A 139 3.94 -4.66 16.92
CA ILE A 139 3.78 -6.10 16.75
C ILE A 139 3.31 -6.69 18.07
N THR A 140 2.10 -7.24 18.05
CA THR A 140 1.54 -8.04 19.14
C THR A 140 1.55 -9.52 18.77
N SER A 141 1.13 -10.39 19.69
CA SER A 141 0.97 -11.81 19.39
C SER A 141 -0.19 -12.11 18.43
N GLN A 142 -1.11 -11.16 18.24
CA GLN A 142 -2.31 -11.36 17.43
C GLN A 142 -2.35 -10.47 16.18
N THR A 143 -1.76 -9.27 16.26
CA THR A 143 -1.84 -8.27 15.20
C THR A 143 -0.52 -7.57 14.97
N ILE A 144 -0.32 -7.14 13.73
CA ILE A 144 0.72 -6.21 13.31
C ILE A 144 0.01 -4.95 12.84
N GLU A 145 0.28 -3.83 13.46
CA GLU A 145 -0.26 -2.53 13.10
C GLU A 145 0.85 -1.61 12.65
N ALA A 146 0.61 -0.88 11.58
CA ALA A 146 1.54 0.13 11.10
C ALA A 146 0.79 1.35 10.57
N SER A 147 1.33 2.53 10.81
CA SER A 147 0.88 3.75 10.17
C SER A 147 1.62 3.92 8.84
N PHE A 148 0.95 4.49 7.85
CA PHE A 148 1.59 4.79 6.56
C PHE A 148 1.14 6.14 6.01
N GLY A 149 1.96 6.71 5.13
CA GLY A 149 1.65 7.96 4.44
C GLY A 149 2.77 8.38 3.49
N PRO A 150 2.65 9.54 2.85
CA PRO A 150 3.72 10.07 2.04
C PRO A 150 4.95 10.35 2.89
N PRO A 151 6.15 10.31 2.30
CA PRO A 151 7.38 10.63 3.01
C PRO A 151 7.30 12.02 3.63
N ASP A 152 7.71 12.14 4.89
CA ASP A 152 7.71 13.41 5.61
C ASP A 152 8.92 14.27 5.17
N ILE A 153 8.67 15.12 4.19
CA ILE A 153 9.67 16.09 3.68
C ILE A 153 9.85 17.30 4.61
N SER A 154 9.03 17.44 5.65
CA SER A 154 9.16 18.58 6.58
C SER A 154 10.42 18.51 7.42
N GLN A 155 11.01 17.33 7.56
CA GLN A 155 12.28 17.12 8.27
C GLN A 155 13.51 17.24 7.35
N GLU A 156 13.31 17.34 6.03
CA GLU A 156 14.42 17.63 5.14
C GLU A 156 14.91 19.06 5.36
N PHE A 157 16.21 19.20 5.51
CA PHE A 157 16.81 20.52 5.59
C PHE A 157 16.62 21.26 4.27
N TRP A 158 15.70 22.19 4.26
CA TRP A 158 15.51 23.07 3.10
C TRP A 158 16.09 24.46 3.39
N PRO A 159 16.89 25.02 2.50
CA PRO A 159 17.42 24.42 1.28
C PRO A 159 18.53 23.39 1.56
N GLN A 160 18.57 22.34 0.73
CA GLN A 160 19.55 21.24 0.81
C GLN A 160 20.99 21.75 0.75
N THR A 161 21.19 22.89 0.08
CA THR A 161 22.44 23.62 0.06
C THR A 161 22.30 24.90 0.88
N ARG A 162 22.97 24.98 2.02
CA ARG A 162 23.00 26.21 2.83
C ARG A 162 23.72 27.30 2.05
N CYS A 163 23.14 28.52 2.06
CA CYS A 163 23.83 29.71 1.56
C CYS A 163 25.03 29.99 2.45
N THR A 164 26.21 29.54 2.06
CA THR A 164 27.50 29.82 2.72
C THR A 164 28.40 30.53 1.74
N GLN A 165 29.41 31.24 2.26
CA GLN A 165 30.35 31.94 1.43
C GLN A 165 31.04 31.05 0.39
N ASN A 166 31.19 29.75 0.67
CA ASN A 166 31.76 28.77 -0.26
C ASN A 166 30.84 28.36 -1.39
N PHE A 167 29.50 28.27 -1.14
CA PHE A 167 28.54 27.85 -2.13
C PHE A 167 27.86 29.00 -2.87
N THR A 168 27.75 30.15 -2.23
CA THR A 168 27.10 31.34 -2.78
C THR A 168 27.93 32.60 -2.51
N PRO A 169 29.17 32.71 -3.00
CA PRO A 169 30.04 33.81 -2.69
C PRO A 169 29.50 35.19 -3.11
N GLY A 170 28.59 35.22 -4.11
CA GLY A 170 27.98 36.46 -4.56
C GLY A 170 27.00 37.11 -3.59
N LEU A 171 26.46 36.34 -2.59
CA LEU A 171 25.56 36.87 -1.57
C LEU A 171 26.27 37.52 -0.38
N PHE A 172 27.58 37.36 -0.26
CA PHE A 172 28.40 37.82 0.87
C PHE A 172 29.42 38.91 0.47
N ARG A 173 29.14 39.66 -0.59
CA ARG A 173 29.96 40.79 -1.01
C ARG A 173 29.55 42.07 -0.30
#